data_9496d979b01c0052a0e27b24200132e1
#
_entry.id   9496d979b01c0052a0e27b24200132e1
#
_cell.length_a   1.000
_cell.length_b   1.000
_cell.length_c   1.000
_cell.angle_alpha   90.00
_cell.angle_beta   90.00
_cell.angle_gamma   90.00
#
_symmetry.space_group_name_H-M   'P 1'
#
loop_
_entity.id
_entity.type
_entity.pdbx_description
1 polymer ?
#
loop_
_entity_poly.entity_id
_entity_poly.type
_entity_poly.pdbx_seq_one_letter_code
_entity_poly.pdbx_strand_id
1 'polypeptide(L)'
;VTLIDYGLLHRSTQFYTKRGYSRIEAPWLVSEKVSDLTRPKVVAQYVVHKEGGDVLGDGKRKAFVASGEQSFLYLMSKGHLPEGRFQTITPCIRNEMFDETHVKYFVKNELIITDPTPSIKFGIVDEIVEDATDFFKICVTDPENVTVVETDIGYDVEYHGIEVGSYGYRETLIGQWIYGTGLAEPRFSRLIDHHETRA
;
A
#
# COMPACT_ATOMS: atom_id res chain seq x y z
N VAL A 1 2.12 3.30 22.86
CA VAL A 1 2.88 4.09 21.85
C VAL A 1 3.02 3.20 20.62
N THR A 2 2.61 3.70 19.47
CA THR A 2 2.82 3.01 18.20
C THR A 2 4.25 3.31 17.72
N LEU A 3 5.05 2.27 17.58
CA LEU A 3 6.40 2.38 17.03
C LEU A 3 6.39 1.96 15.56
N ILE A 4 6.96 2.77 14.70
CA ILE A 4 7.19 2.45 13.29
C ILE A 4 8.63 1.98 13.13
N ASP A 5 8.84 0.79 12.61
CA ASP A 5 10.18 0.30 12.28
C ASP A 5 10.65 0.86 10.92
N TYR A 6 11.34 2.00 11.00
CA TYR A 6 11.93 2.62 9.81
C TYR A 6 13.11 1.81 9.23
N GLY A 7 13.76 0.96 10.04
CA GLY A 7 14.79 0.04 9.56
C GLY A 7 14.19 -1.02 8.63
N LEU A 8 13.04 -1.57 9.01
CA LEU A 8 12.30 -2.54 8.21
C LEU A 8 11.74 -1.91 6.93
N LEU A 9 11.19 -0.67 7.01
CA LEU A 9 10.78 0.09 5.83
C LEU A 9 11.94 0.35 4.87
N HIS A 10 13.14 0.66 5.39
CA HIS A 10 14.33 0.82 4.56
C HIS A 10 14.75 -0.50 3.88
N ARG A 11 14.74 -1.61 4.61
CA ARG A 11 15.01 -2.96 4.04
C ARG A 11 14.01 -3.30 2.93
N SER A 12 12.73 -3.05 3.15
CA SER A 12 11.67 -3.22 2.15
C SER A 12 11.97 -2.40 0.88
N THR A 13 12.29 -1.12 1.03
CA THR A 13 12.65 -0.26 -0.12
C THR A 13 13.84 -0.81 -0.90
N GLN A 14 14.90 -1.25 -0.21
CA GLN A 14 16.08 -1.81 -0.87
C GLN A 14 15.78 -3.13 -1.58
N PHE A 15 14.96 -3.98 -0.97
CA PHE A 15 14.55 -5.25 -1.55
C PHE A 15 13.82 -5.05 -2.88
N TYR A 16 12.77 -4.21 -2.89
CA TYR A 16 11.99 -3.97 -4.10
C TYR A 16 12.76 -3.18 -5.15
N THR A 17 13.70 -2.31 -4.76
CA THR A 17 14.61 -1.67 -5.73
C THR A 17 15.41 -2.72 -6.51
N LYS A 18 15.91 -3.78 -5.86
CA LYS A 18 16.62 -4.89 -6.53
C LYS A 18 15.70 -5.73 -7.42
N ARG A 19 14.40 -5.68 -7.20
CA ARG A 19 13.36 -6.33 -8.03
C ARG A 19 12.82 -5.42 -9.13
N GLY A 20 13.45 -4.27 -9.38
CA GLY A 20 13.14 -3.37 -10.48
C GLY A 20 12.09 -2.30 -10.16
N TYR A 21 11.67 -2.14 -8.89
CA TYR A 21 10.75 -1.07 -8.50
C TYR A 21 11.50 0.24 -8.29
N SER A 22 11.22 1.24 -9.11
CA SER A 22 11.76 2.59 -8.95
C SER A 22 11.11 3.29 -7.77
N ARG A 23 11.92 3.79 -6.84
CA ARG A 23 11.42 4.58 -5.73
C ARG A 23 11.06 5.98 -6.20
N ILE A 24 9.85 6.44 -5.85
CA ILE A 24 9.41 7.81 -6.08
C ILE A 24 8.80 8.40 -4.80
N GLU A 25 8.80 9.71 -4.71
CA GLU A 25 8.04 10.44 -3.71
C GLU A 25 6.65 10.74 -4.27
N ALA A 26 5.62 10.34 -3.55
CA ALA A 26 4.24 10.53 -3.94
C ALA A 26 3.48 11.39 -2.91
N PRO A 27 2.47 12.18 -3.33
CA PRO A 27 1.79 13.11 -2.44
C PRO A 27 0.95 12.39 -1.39
N TRP A 28 0.97 12.89 -0.16
CA TRP A 28 0.14 12.39 0.96
C TRP A 28 -1.26 12.99 0.99
N LEU A 29 -1.46 14.05 0.21
CA LEU A 29 -2.73 14.75 0.03
C LEU A 29 -3.14 14.67 -1.43
N VAL A 30 -4.28 14.04 -1.69
CA VAL A 30 -4.85 13.89 -3.03
C VAL A 30 -6.23 14.52 -3.12
N SER A 31 -6.76 14.70 -4.33
CA SER A 31 -8.14 15.13 -4.46
C SER A 31 -9.09 14.04 -3.94
N GLU A 32 -10.20 14.45 -3.33
CA GLU A 32 -11.25 13.54 -2.87
C GLU A 32 -11.68 12.55 -3.96
N LYS A 33 -11.81 13.04 -5.20
CA LYS A 33 -12.16 12.20 -6.37
C LYS A 33 -11.18 11.07 -6.63
N VAL A 34 -9.88 11.30 -6.44
CA VAL A 34 -8.85 10.25 -6.61
C VAL A 34 -8.90 9.28 -5.43
N SER A 35 -9.04 9.80 -4.21
CA SER A 35 -9.21 8.95 -3.03
C SER A 35 -10.41 8.01 -3.14
N ASP A 36 -11.51 8.47 -3.72
CA ASP A 36 -12.74 7.70 -3.90
C ASP A 36 -12.63 6.55 -4.91
N LEU A 37 -11.57 6.50 -5.73
CA LEU A 37 -11.37 5.41 -6.70
C LEU A 37 -11.12 4.05 -6.03
N THR A 38 -10.48 4.05 -4.87
CA THR A 38 -10.10 2.82 -4.15
C THR A 38 -10.61 2.76 -2.72
N ARG A 39 -11.21 3.84 -2.21
CA ARG A 39 -11.75 3.89 -0.86
C ARG A 39 -13.07 3.11 -0.78
N PRO A 40 -13.24 2.20 0.19
CA PRO A 40 -14.53 1.61 0.47
C PRO A 40 -15.57 2.69 0.81
N LYS A 41 -16.75 2.62 0.21
CA LYS A 41 -17.80 3.65 0.36
C LYS A 41 -18.26 3.89 1.79
N VAL A 42 -18.12 2.89 2.65
CA VAL A 42 -18.51 2.93 4.06
C VAL A 42 -17.45 3.56 4.99
N VAL A 43 -16.22 3.77 4.46
CA VAL A 43 -15.11 4.31 5.24
C VAL A 43 -15.01 5.82 5.00
N ALA A 44 -15.16 6.61 6.06
CA ALA A 44 -14.96 8.05 6.01
C ALA A 44 -13.47 8.38 5.83
N GLN A 45 -13.15 9.46 5.11
CA GLN A 45 -11.80 9.94 4.93
C GLN A 45 -11.53 11.23 5.72
N TYR A 46 -10.25 11.45 6.03
CA TYR A 46 -9.83 12.71 6.63
C TYR A 46 -9.62 13.75 5.54
N VAL A 47 -10.43 14.81 5.59
CA VAL A 47 -10.37 15.92 4.63
C VAL A 47 -9.61 17.08 5.24
N VAL A 48 -8.77 17.72 4.47
CA VAL A 48 -8.01 18.89 4.89
C VAL A 48 -8.79 20.14 4.57
N HIS A 49 -8.98 20.98 5.58
CA HIS A 49 -9.57 22.30 5.47
C HIS A 49 -8.50 23.38 5.67
N LYS A 50 -8.49 24.40 4.83
CA LYS A 50 -7.69 25.59 5.05
C LYS A 50 -8.36 26.46 6.13
N GLU A 51 -7.55 27.04 7.01
CA GLU A 51 -8.05 28.07 7.95
C GLU A 51 -8.68 29.23 7.15
N GLY A 52 -9.88 29.63 7.54
CA GLY A 52 -10.66 30.64 6.80
C GLY A 52 -11.67 30.08 5.80
N GLY A 53 -11.84 28.77 5.72
CA GLY A 53 -12.93 28.10 4.98
C GLY A 53 -12.69 27.84 3.50
N ASP A 54 -11.60 28.33 2.92
CA ASP A 54 -11.26 28.01 1.53
C ASP A 54 -10.51 26.69 1.40
N VAL A 55 -10.92 25.90 0.44
CA VAL A 55 -10.25 24.67 0.05
C VAL A 55 -8.89 24.99 -0.57
N LEU A 56 -7.85 24.23 -0.22
CA LEU A 56 -6.47 24.45 -0.69
C LEU A 56 -6.39 24.64 -2.22
N GLY A 57 -6.20 25.85 -2.62
CA GLY A 57 -5.58 26.31 -3.88
C GLY A 57 -6.38 26.19 -5.19
N ASP A 58 -7.22 25.18 -5.39
CA ASP A 58 -7.94 24.94 -6.65
C ASP A 58 -9.47 24.76 -6.48
N GLY A 59 -9.99 25.12 -5.33
CA GLY A 59 -11.41 24.95 -5.01
C GLY A 59 -11.85 23.50 -4.80
N LYS A 60 -10.92 22.53 -4.79
CA LYS A 60 -11.20 21.10 -4.64
C LYS A 60 -10.80 20.62 -3.26
N ARG A 61 -11.69 19.83 -2.66
CA ARG A 61 -11.41 19.18 -1.38
C ARG A 61 -10.27 18.17 -1.53
N LYS A 62 -9.34 18.18 -0.59
CA LYS A 62 -8.22 17.24 -0.51
C LYS A 62 -8.38 16.36 0.71
N ALA A 63 -7.96 15.11 0.57
CA ALA A 63 -7.98 14.11 1.62
C ALA A 63 -6.59 13.56 1.85
N PHE A 64 -6.30 13.19 3.10
CA PHE A 64 -5.17 12.33 3.39
C PHE A 64 -5.38 10.96 2.77
N VAL A 65 -4.31 10.39 2.23
CA VAL A 65 -4.38 9.05 1.64
C VAL A 65 -4.58 7.99 2.72
N ALA A 66 -5.42 7.01 2.41
CA ALA A 66 -5.63 5.80 3.20
C ALA A 66 -4.74 4.64 2.74
N SER A 67 -4.09 4.81 1.57
CA SER A 67 -3.11 3.91 0.97
C SER A 67 -2.22 4.70 0.02
N GLY A 68 -0.95 4.32 -0.13
CA GLY A 68 -0.04 4.88 -1.13
C GLY A 68 -0.52 4.65 -2.57
N GLU A 69 -1.38 3.65 -2.80
CA GLU A 69 -2.06 3.46 -4.08
C GLU A 69 -2.75 4.76 -4.54
N GLN A 70 -3.48 5.46 -3.64
CA GLN A 70 -4.14 6.72 -3.97
C GLN A 70 -3.15 7.82 -4.37
N SER A 71 -1.95 7.82 -3.80
CA SER A 71 -0.87 8.73 -4.18
C SER A 71 -0.40 8.48 -5.61
N PHE A 72 -0.21 7.22 -5.99
CA PHE A 72 0.13 6.84 -7.35
C PHE A 72 -0.97 7.20 -8.34
N LEU A 73 -2.24 6.91 -8.02
CA LEU A 73 -3.39 7.25 -8.86
C LEU A 73 -3.51 8.77 -9.09
N TYR A 74 -3.15 9.57 -8.08
CA TYR A 74 -3.07 11.01 -8.27
C TYR A 74 -2.01 11.39 -9.30
N LEU A 75 -0.81 10.80 -9.25
CA LEU A 75 0.24 11.03 -10.23
C LEU A 75 -0.18 10.55 -11.63
N MET A 76 -0.79 9.36 -11.74
CA MET A 76 -1.36 8.84 -13.00
C MET A 76 -2.39 9.81 -13.58
N SER A 77 -3.32 10.31 -12.78
CA SER A 77 -4.36 11.27 -13.21
C SER A 77 -3.81 12.60 -13.73
N LYS A 78 -2.53 12.89 -13.43
CA LYS A 78 -1.80 14.09 -13.89
C LYS A 78 -0.84 13.81 -15.05
N GLY A 79 -0.73 12.54 -15.49
CA GLY A 79 0.27 12.14 -16.47
C GLY A 79 1.71 12.22 -15.96
N HIS A 80 1.91 12.18 -14.62
CA HIS A 80 3.22 12.29 -14.00
C HIS A 80 3.84 10.94 -13.63
N LEU A 81 3.12 9.84 -13.83
CA LEU A 81 3.61 8.48 -13.60
C LEU A 81 3.63 7.75 -14.94
N PRO A 82 4.80 7.43 -15.51
CA PRO A 82 4.92 6.67 -16.74
C PRO A 82 4.59 5.19 -16.52
N GLU A 83 4.60 4.40 -17.60
CA GLU A 83 4.58 2.95 -17.53
C GLU A 83 5.80 2.42 -16.76
N GLY A 84 5.60 1.44 -15.89
CA GLY A 84 6.70 0.84 -15.13
C GLY A 84 6.29 0.32 -13.75
N ARG A 85 7.33 -0.04 -12.96
CA ARG A 85 7.22 -0.53 -11.59
C ARG A 85 7.71 0.54 -10.62
N PHE A 86 6.88 0.90 -9.66
CA PHE A 86 7.20 1.95 -8.70
C PHE A 86 6.88 1.52 -7.27
N GLN A 87 7.59 2.15 -6.33
CA GLN A 87 7.35 2.04 -4.90
C GLN A 87 7.40 3.41 -4.23
N THR A 88 6.61 3.59 -3.18
CA THR A 88 6.62 4.81 -2.37
C THR A 88 6.37 4.49 -0.90
N ILE A 89 7.08 5.20 -0.01
CA ILE A 89 6.77 5.17 1.43
C ILE A 89 5.81 6.29 1.74
N THR A 90 4.61 5.93 2.21
CA THR A 90 3.52 6.88 2.41
C THR A 90 2.92 6.72 3.81
N PRO A 91 2.85 7.80 4.61
CA PRO A 91 1.98 7.84 5.78
C PRO A 91 0.53 7.69 5.33
N CYS A 92 -0.19 6.77 5.94
CA CYS A 92 -1.58 6.47 5.64
C CYS A 92 -2.46 6.76 6.86
N ILE A 93 -3.66 7.29 6.61
CA ILE A 93 -4.61 7.63 7.66
C ILE A 93 -5.96 7.03 7.31
N ARG A 94 -6.46 6.13 8.18
CA ARG A 94 -7.76 5.48 8.02
C ARG A 94 -8.67 5.79 9.20
N ASN A 95 -9.94 6.01 8.93
CA ASN A 95 -10.95 6.18 9.97
C ASN A 95 -11.67 4.84 10.23
N GLU A 96 -10.90 3.86 10.67
CA GLU A 96 -11.37 2.52 11.01
C GLU A 96 -11.38 2.33 12.53
N MET A 97 -12.13 1.32 13.01
CA MET A 97 -12.10 0.93 14.41
C MET A 97 -10.74 0.29 14.73
N PHE A 98 -10.23 0.59 15.90
CA PHE A 98 -8.98 0.02 16.37
C PHE A 98 -9.15 -1.41 16.82
N ASP A 99 -8.22 -2.27 16.42
CA ASP A 99 -7.96 -3.57 17.03
C ASP A 99 -6.45 -3.80 17.17
N GLU A 100 -6.04 -5.02 17.49
CA GLU A 100 -4.62 -5.35 17.67
C GLU A 100 -3.80 -5.19 16.38
N THR A 101 -4.45 -5.34 15.22
CA THR A 101 -3.80 -5.33 13.90
C THR A 101 -4.09 -4.05 13.10
N HIS A 102 -5.20 -3.36 13.39
CA HIS A 102 -5.60 -2.14 12.70
C HIS A 102 -5.29 -0.91 13.53
N VAL A 103 -4.55 0.01 12.95
CA VAL A 103 -4.22 1.31 13.55
C VAL A 103 -4.63 2.44 12.63
N LYS A 104 -5.04 3.55 13.23
CA LYS A 104 -5.50 4.73 12.51
C LYS A 104 -4.42 5.40 11.66
N TYR A 105 -3.19 5.33 12.14
CA TYR A 105 -2.00 5.95 11.53
C TYR A 105 -0.95 4.86 11.33
N PHE A 106 -0.52 4.66 10.10
CA PHE A 106 0.49 3.68 9.74
C PHE A 106 1.35 4.20 8.58
N VAL A 107 2.47 3.56 8.33
CA VAL A 107 3.35 3.88 7.21
C VAL A 107 3.44 2.65 6.31
N LYS A 108 3.27 2.85 5.02
CA LYS A 108 3.24 1.77 4.04
C LYS A 108 4.29 2.00 2.97
N ASN A 109 5.07 0.96 2.64
CA ASN A 109 5.72 0.86 1.35
C ASN A 109 4.70 0.28 0.37
N GLU A 110 4.17 1.10 -0.51
CA GLU A 110 3.21 0.72 -1.54
C GLU A 110 3.93 0.41 -2.84
N LEU A 111 3.49 -0.64 -3.52
CA LEU A 111 3.97 -1.04 -4.84
C LEU A 111 2.89 -0.79 -5.88
N ILE A 112 3.30 -0.37 -7.07
CA ILE A 112 2.41 -0.27 -8.23
C ILE A 112 3.16 -0.68 -9.50
N ILE A 113 2.43 -1.34 -10.40
CA ILE A 113 2.85 -1.57 -11.79
C ILE A 113 1.80 -0.91 -12.67
N THR A 114 2.21 0.11 -13.41
CA THR A 114 1.34 0.91 -14.26
C THR A 114 1.30 0.33 -15.66
N ASP A 115 0.14 0.43 -16.31
CA ASP A 115 -0.11 0.00 -17.69
C ASP A 115 0.36 -1.44 -18.01
N PRO A 116 0.01 -2.45 -17.17
CA PRO A 116 0.39 -3.82 -17.45
C PRO A 116 -0.26 -4.28 -18.75
N THR A 117 0.54 -4.87 -19.64
CA THR A 117 0.02 -5.39 -20.91
C THR A 117 -1.11 -6.40 -20.65
N PRO A 118 -2.30 -6.25 -21.24
CA PRO A 118 -3.46 -7.08 -20.91
C PRO A 118 -3.22 -8.59 -21.02
N SER A 119 -2.38 -9.02 -21.97
CA SER A 119 -2.06 -10.43 -22.22
C SER A 119 -1.22 -11.09 -21.13
N ILE A 120 -0.52 -10.31 -20.29
CA ILE A 120 0.41 -10.83 -19.27
C ILE A 120 0.06 -10.38 -17.85
N LYS A 121 -1.04 -9.62 -17.68
CA LYS A 121 -1.42 -9.01 -16.39
C LYS A 121 -1.52 -10.01 -15.24
N PHE A 122 -2.04 -11.20 -15.46
CA PHE A 122 -2.16 -12.22 -14.42
C PHE A 122 -0.79 -12.74 -13.98
N GLY A 123 0.11 -13.06 -14.91
CA GLY A 123 1.48 -13.45 -14.58
C GLY A 123 2.26 -12.36 -13.83
N ILE A 124 1.94 -11.07 -14.09
CA ILE A 124 2.56 -9.95 -13.35
C ILE A 124 1.98 -9.83 -11.94
N VAL A 125 0.70 -10.17 -11.71
CA VAL A 125 0.14 -10.24 -10.36
C VAL A 125 0.81 -11.36 -9.57
N ASP A 126 1.01 -12.53 -10.16
CA ASP A 126 1.73 -13.64 -9.52
C ASP A 126 3.17 -13.23 -9.14
N GLU A 127 3.85 -12.49 -10.03
CA GLU A 127 5.20 -12.00 -9.81
C GLU A 127 5.31 -11.02 -8.62
N ILE A 128 4.38 -10.06 -8.50
CA ILE A 128 4.38 -9.14 -7.36
C ILE A 128 4.06 -9.86 -6.04
N VAL A 129 3.19 -10.88 -6.08
CA VAL A 129 2.86 -11.72 -4.92
C VAL A 129 4.07 -12.54 -4.50
N GLU A 130 4.81 -13.14 -5.47
CA GLU A 130 6.04 -13.88 -5.21
C GLU A 130 7.12 -12.97 -4.60
N ASP A 131 7.36 -11.81 -5.20
CA ASP A 131 8.28 -10.81 -4.67
C ASP A 131 7.97 -10.43 -3.22
N ALA A 132 6.69 -10.20 -2.92
CA ALA A 132 6.27 -9.84 -1.57
C ALA A 132 6.38 -11.01 -0.58
N THR A 133 6.00 -12.20 -0.99
CA THR A 133 6.13 -13.41 -0.19
C THR A 133 7.60 -13.66 0.17
N ASP A 134 8.50 -13.50 -0.77
CA ASP A 134 9.94 -13.60 -0.54
C ASP A 134 10.42 -12.55 0.48
N PHE A 135 9.94 -11.29 0.35
CA PHE A 135 10.30 -10.24 1.31
C PHE A 135 9.84 -10.60 2.73
N PHE A 136 8.60 -11.00 2.91
CA PHE A 136 8.09 -11.35 4.24
C PHE A 136 8.81 -12.57 4.83
N LYS A 137 9.07 -13.60 4.03
CA LYS A 137 9.81 -14.79 4.46
C LYS A 137 11.23 -14.51 4.96
N ILE A 138 11.96 -13.58 4.35
CA ILE A 138 13.30 -13.21 4.83
C ILE A 138 13.30 -12.30 6.06
N CYS A 139 12.13 -11.83 6.50
CA CYS A 139 11.98 -10.96 7.65
C CYS A 139 11.58 -11.69 8.93
N VAL A 140 11.17 -12.96 8.84
CA VAL A 140 10.66 -13.77 9.97
C VAL A 140 11.56 -14.97 10.23
N THR A 141 11.46 -15.56 11.43
CA THR A 141 12.23 -16.76 11.82
C THR A 141 11.54 -18.06 11.42
N ASP A 142 10.24 -18.03 11.15
CA ASP A 142 9.38 -19.16 10.79
C ASP A 142 8.67 -18.94 9.43
N PRO A 143 9.44 -18.90 8.31
CA PRO A 143 8.96 -18.52 6.98
C PRO A 143 7.86 -19.44 6.42
N GLU A 144 7.67 -20.63 6.97
CA GLU A 144 6.58 -21.55 6.64
C GLU A 144 5.20 -21.01 7.02
N ASN A 145 5.13 -20.07 7.96
CA ASN A 145 3.90 -19.40 8.36
C ASN A 145 3.55 -18.17 7.50
N VAL A 146 4.37 -17.87 6.48
CA VAL A 146 4.04 -16.89 5.43
C VAL A 146 3.35 -17.62 4.29
N THR A 147 2.07 -17.36 4.09
CA THR A 147 1.20 -18.05 3.11
C THR A 147 0.56 -17.05 2.15
N VAL A 148 0.15 -17.56 0.98
CA VAL A 148 -0.62 -16.78 -0.02
C VAL A 148 -2.04 -17.30 -0.02
N VAL A 149 -3.01 -16.41 0.03
CA VAL A 149 -4.44 -16.70 0.03
C VAL A 149 -5.09 -15.97 -1.15
N GLU A 150 -5.83 -16.71 -1.97
CA GLU A 150 -6.63 -16.12 -3.04
C GLU A 150 -7.89 -15.48 -2.45
N THR A 151 -8.23 -14.29 -2.95
CA THR A 151 -9.42 -13.53 -2.56
C THR A 151 -10.28 -13.20 -3.76
N ASP A 152 -11.49 -12.67 -3.55
CA ASP A 152 -12.40 -12.27 -4.64
C ASP A 152 -11.80 -11.16 -5.57
N ILE A 153 -10.79 -10.44 -5.13
CA ILE A 153 -10.22 -9.28 -5.83
C ILE A 153 -8.71 -9.40 -6.13
N GLY A 154 -8.10 -10.54 -5.81
CA GLY A 154 -6.66 -10.79 -6.00
C GLY A 154 -6.09 -11.77 -4.99
N TYR A 155 -4.98 -11.41 -4.36
CA TYR A 155 -4.27 -12.24 -3.39
C TYR A 155 -3.93 -11.44 -2.14
N ASP A 156 -3.93 -12.12 -1.01
CA ASP A 156 -3.34 -11.63 0.23
C ASP A 156 -2.12 -12.49 0.58
N VAL A 157 -1.08 -11.85 1.13
CA VAL A 157 0.00 -12.54 1.83
C VAL A 157 -0.31 -12.44 3.31
N GLU A 158 -0.31 -13.56 3.99
CA GLU A 158 -0.61 -13.68 5.41
C GLU A 158 0.63 -14.18 6.18
N TYR A 159 0.78 -13.73 7.42
CA TYR A 159 1.70 -14.28 8.39
C TYR A 159 0.91 -14.73 9.63
N HIS A 160 0.99 -16.04 9.96
CA HIS A 160 0.15 -16.69 10.97
C HIS A 160 -1.37 -16.47 10.77
N GLY A 161 -1.84 -16.46 9.50
CA GLY A 161 -3.25 -16.24 9.17
C GLY A 161 -3.74 -14.80 9.30
N ILE A 162 -2.82 -13.84 9.41
CA ILE A 162 -3.13 -12.41 9.47
C ILE A 162 -2.55 -11.73 8.24
N GLU A 163 -3.38 -11.00 7.49
CA GLU A 163 -2.99 -10.25 6.30
C GLU A 163 -1.85 -9.27 6.60
N VAL A 164 -0.73 -9.42 5.91
CA VAL A 164 0.42 -8.50 5.92
C VAL A 164 0.55 -7.73 4.61
N GLY A 165 -0.10 -8.19 3.55
CA GLY A 165 -0.15 -7.51 2.27
C GLY A 165 -1.28 -7.99 1.38
N SER A 166 -1.81 -7.09 0.53
CA SER A 166 -2.86 -7.38 -0.45
C SER A 166 -2.42 -6.93 -1.83
N TYR A 167 -2.76 -7.72 -2.86
CA TYR A 167 -2.27 -7.59 -4.24
C TYR A 167 -3.40 -7.86 -5.23
N GLY A 168 -3.41 -7.12 -6.32
CA GLY A 168 -4.41 -7.37 -7.36
C GLY A 168 -4.30 -6.40 -8.53
N TYR A 169 -5.21 -6.58 -9.47
CA TYR A 169 -5.35 -5.74 -10.67
C TYR A 169 -6.58 -4.85 -10.55
N ARG A 170 -6.44 -3.62 -11.01
CA ARG A 170 -7.56 -2.68 -11.13
C ARG A 170 -7.51 -1.92 -12.46
N GLU A 171 -8.69 -1.53 -12.91
CA GLU A 171 -8.89 -0.72 -14.10
C GLU A 171 -9.98 0.33 -13.86
N THR A 172 -9.73 1.56 -14.26
CA THR A 172 -10.68 2.67 -14.21
C THR A 172 -10.47 3.61 -15.40
N LEU A 173 -11.22 4.71 -15.44
CA LEU A 173 -11.05 5.75 -16.46
C LEU A 173 -9.68 6.44 -16.46
N ILE A 174 -8.88 6.30 -15.40
CA ILE A 174 -7.53 6.89 -15.33
C ILE A 174 -6.44 5.91 -15.79
N GLY A 175 -6.77 4.68 -16.13
CA GLY A 175 -5.85 3.64 -16.58
C GLY A 175 -6.02 2.33 -15.84
N GLN A 176 -5.08 1.43 -16.05
CA GLN A 176 -5.00 0.12 -15.43
C GLN A 176 -3.70 -0.02 -14.63
N TRP A 177 -3.75 -0.78 -13.55
CA TRP A 177 -2.57 -0.99 -12.70
C TRP A 177 -2.67 -2.27 -11.88
N ILE A 178 -1.52 -2.76 -11.46
CA ILE A 178 -1.41 -3.77 -10.42
C ILE A 178 -0.96 -3.06 -9.16
N TYR A 179 -1.66 -3.29 -8.06
CA TYR A 179 -1.33 -2.75 -6.74
C TYR A 179 -0.75 -3.84 -5.84
N GLY A 180 0.07 -3.44 -4.88
CA GLY A 180 0.59 -4.36 -3.87
C GLY A 180 1.13 -3.65 -2.65
N THR A 181 1.10 -4.36 -1.54
CA THR A 181 1.72 -3.94 -0.28
C THR A 181 3.14 -4.48 -0.19
N GLY A 182 4.13 -3.60 -0.25
CA GLY A 182 5.53 -3.98 0.02
C GLY A 182 5.80 -4.20 1.50
N LEU A 183 5.21 -3.36 2.37
CA LEU A 183 5.26 -3.48 3.82
C LEU A 183 4.27 -2.49 4.44
N ALA A 184 3.59 -2.87 5.51
CA ALA A 184 2.75 -1.97 6.31
C ALA A 184 3.17 -1.99 7.79
N GLU A 185 3.67 -0.86 8.27
CA GLU A 185 4.11 -0.65 9.64
C GLU A 185 3.11 0.18 10.45
N PRO A 186 2.79 -0.19 11.69
CA PRO A 186 3.47 -1.17 12.55
C PRO A 186 2.84 -2.57 12.55
N ARG A 187 1.94 -2.90 11.61
CA ARG A 187 1.25 -4.20 11.61
C ARG A 187 2.26 -5.34 11.60
N PHE A 188 3.20 -5.31 10.68
CA PHE A 188 4.11 -6.44 10.50
C PHE A 188 5.10 -6.60 11.65
N SER A 189 5.72 -5.52 12.15
CA SER A 189 6.61 -5.62 13.32
C SER A 189 5.86 -6.08 14.58
N ARG A 190 4.61 -5.69 14.79
CA ARG A 190 3.79 -6.21 15.90
C ARG A 190 3.54 -7.71 15.80
N LEU A 191 3.31 -8.23 14.58
CA LEU A 191 3.12 -9.66 14.38
C LEU A 191 4.41 -10.43 14.65
N ILE A 192 5.56 -9.93 14.19
CA ILE A 192 6.87 -10.51 14.53
C ILE A 192 7.05 -10.52 16.04
N ASP A 193 6.89 -9.39 16.72
CA ASP A 193 7.03 -9.29 18.18
C ASP A 193 6.09 -10.26 18.91
N HIS A 194 4.85 -10.42 18.43
CA HIS A 194 3.87 -11.30 19.05
C HIS A 194 4.25 -12.80 18.94
N HIS A 195 4.76 -13.22 17.79
CA HIS A 195 5.03 -14.64 17.53
C HIS A 195 6.47 -15.03 17.91
N GLU A 196 7.46 -14.18 17.67
CA GLU A 196 8.85 -14.52 17.92
C GLU A 196 9.30 -14.29 19.38
N THR A 197 8.64 -13.38 20.13
CA THR A 197 8.98 -13.15 21.57
C THR A 197 8.38 -14.23 22.49
N ARG A 198 7.47 -15.07 22.00
CA ARG A 198 6.82 -16.13 22.77
C ARG A 198 7.41 -17.52 22.52
N ALA A 199 8.37 -17.65 21.62
CA ALA A 199 9.14 -18.88 21.38
C ALA A 199 10.43 -18.87 22.23
#